data_c0f6df107f86ebd6567348eb29c7e919
#
_entry.id   c0f6df107f86ebd6567348eb29c7e919
#
_cell.length_a   1.000
_cell.length_b   1.000
_cell.length_c   1.000
_cell.angle_alpha   90.00
_cell.angle_beta   90.00
_cell.angle_gamma   90.00
#
_symmetry.space_group_name_H-M   'P 1'
#
loop_
_entity.id
_entity.type
_entity.pdbx_description
1 polymer ?
#
loop_
_entity_poly.entity_id
_entity_poly.type
_entity_poly.pdbx_seq_one_letter_code
_entity_poly.pdbx_strand_id
1 'polypeptide(L)'
;HGGKNGFNNTYGKNQIGTFTLPESVIVCYQLLDTLPEDHYKDGLIELIKHGMIANEKIFNSMITKTSFNVDFEIIREGIDVKLKIVSEDFLEGDKRKLLNFGHTVGHLVEKDSNYEITHGQAVAIGIYYELLISKEQLGLPKEIIDSYLKYLNQIEYEYEYNFLSNSEKLIEMLKHDKK
;
A
#
# COMPACT_ATOMS: atom_id res chain seq x y z
N HIS A 1 -9.75 -3.85 -10.16
CA HIS A 1 -9.25 -2.76 -11.00
C HIS A 1 -9.90 -1.44 -10.58
N GLY A 2 -9.11 -0.40 -10.33
CA GLY A 2 -9.63 0.88 -9.82
C GLY A 2 -9.92 1.92 -10.92
N GLY A 3 -9.90 1.57 -12.20
CA GLY A 3 -10.19 2.48 -13.31
C GLY A 3 -9.10 3.51 -13.64
N LYS A 4 -8.04 3.61 -12.85
CA LYS A 4 -6.90 4.49 -13.16
C LYS A 4 -6.01 3.85 -14.23
N ASN A 5 -5.86 4.50 -15.37
CA ASN A 5 -5.06 4.06 -16.52
C ASN A 5 -3.94 5.07 -16.80
N GLY A 6 -3.08 5.29 -15.80
CA GLY A 6 -1.96 6.20 -15.91
C GLY A 6 -0.72 5.53 -16.53
N PHE A 7 0.06 6.29 -17.30
CA PHE A 7 1.38 5.88 -17.72
C PHE A 7 2.43 6.97 -17.43
N ASN A 8 3.68 6.51 -17.34
CA ASN A 8 4.80 7.35 -16.98
C ASN A 8 5.31 8.13 -18.21
N ASN A 9 5.81 9.33 -17.97
CA ASN A 9 6.51 10.11 -18.97
C ASN A 9 7.79 10.71 -18.38
N THR A 10 8.48 11.57 -19.13
CA THR A 10 9.71 12.24 -18.72
C THR A 10 9.56 13.16 -17.50
N TYR A 11 8.33 13.56 -17.17
CA TYR A 11 8.01 14.43 -16.04
C TYR A 11 7.62 13.67 -14.75
N GLY A 12 7.43 12.34 -14.85
CA GLY A 12 7.12 11.51 -13.68
C GLY A 12 6.17 10.34 -13.92
N LYS A 13 5.86 9.62 -12.84
CA LYS A 13 4.90 8.51 -12.85
C LYS A 13 3.46 9.00 -13.00
N ASN A 14 2.64 8.23 -13.75
CA ASN A 14 1.18 8.41 -13.88
C ASN A 14 0.74 9.83 -14.29
N GLN A 15 1.52 10.51 -15.14
CA GLN A 15 1.25 11.91 -15.52
C GLN A 15 0.14 12.05 -16.56
N ILE A 16 -0.07 11.03 -17.39
CA ILE A 16 -1.09 11.01 -18.44
C ILE A 16 -1.93 9.76 -18.26
N GLY A 17 -3.25 9.91 -18.28
CA GLY A 17 -4.16 8.77 -18.13
C GLY A 17 -5.62 9.17 -18.07
N THR A 18 -6.47 8.17 -17.90
CA THR A 18 -7.93 8.33 -17.80
C THR A 18 -8.47 7.58 -16.59
N PHE A 19 -9.69 7.93 -16.21
CA PHE A 19 -10.52 7.14 -15.30
C PHE A 19 -11.52 6.35 -16.15
N THR A 20 -11.22 5.07 -16.39
CA THR A 20 -12.07 4.21 -17.24
C THR A 20 -12.19 2.84 -16.59
N LEU A 21 -13.39 2.41 -16.27
CA LEU A 21 -13.64 1.07 -15.73
C LEU A 21 -13.58 0.03 -16.85
N PRO A 22 -13.02 -1.15 -16.59
CA PRO A 22 -13.15 -2.28 -17.49
C PRO A 22 -14.60 -2.80 -17.47
N GLU A 23 -15.01 -3.47 -18.53
CA GLU A 23 -16.32 -4.13 -18.60
C GLU A 23 -16.39 -5.30 -17.59
N SER A 24 -15.30 -6.03 -17.43
CA SER A 24 -15.18 -7.11 -16.44
C SER A 24 -13.74 -7.25 -15.93
N VAL A 25 -13.58 -7.84 -14.74
CA VAL A 25 -12.29 -8.20 -14.17
C VAL A 25 -12.33 -9.67 -13.78
N ILE A 26 -11.48 -10.48 -14.41
CA ILE A 26 -11.33 -11.89 -14.10
C ILE A 26 -10.13 -12.07 -13.18
N VAL A 27 -10.31 -12.69 -12.01
CA VAL A 27 -9.27 -12.97 -11.04
C VAL A 27 -8.99 -14.46 -11.02
N CYS A 28 -7.80 -14.86 -11.45
CA CYS A 28 -7.32 -16.24 -11.39
C CYS A 28 -6.22 -16.33 -10.33
N TYR A 29 -6.58 -16.70 -9.10
CA TYR A 29 -5.65 -16.72 -7.98
C TYR A 29 -4.54 -17.78 -8.11
N GLN A 30 -4.76 -18.85 -8.89
CA GLN A 30 -3.74 -19.86 -9.16
C GLN A 30 -2.49 -19.30 -9.83
N LEU A 31 -2.60 -18.16 -10.50
CA LEU A 31 -1.44 -17.48 -11.09
C LEU A 31 -0.49 -16.91 -10.04
N LEU A 32 -0.93 -16.77 -8.79
CA LEU A 32 -0.06 -16.37 -7.68
C LEU A 32 1.01 -17.42 -7.38
N ASP A 33 0.77 -18.69 -7.70
CA ASP A 33 1.72 -19.79 -7.47
C ASP A 33 3.01 -19.64 -8.29
N THR A 34 2.97 -18.85 -9.36
CA THR A 34 4.11 -18.58 -10.25
C THR A 34 4.68 -17.17 -10.08
N LEU A 35 4.10 -16.38 -9.17
CA LEU A 35 4.56 -15.01 -8.92
C LEU A 35 5.89 -15.03 -8.15
N PRO A 36 6.90 -14.25 -8.54
CA PRO A 36 8.11 -14.10 -7.74
C PRO A 36 7.77 -13.67 -6.31
N GLU A 37 8.52 -14.18 -5.34
CA GLU A 37 8.24 -14.01 -3.91
C GLU A 37 8.13 -12.52 -3.51
N ASP A 38 9.05 -11.68 -4.01
CA ASP A 38 9.02 -10.24 -3.71
C ASP A 38 7.74 -9.58 -4.20
N HIS A 39 7.25 -9.92 -5.39
CA HIS A 39 5.99 -9.38 -5.90
C HIS A 39 4.78 -9.93 -5.15
N TYR A 40 4.86 -11.16 -4.65
CA TYR A 40 3.83 -11.71 -3.79
C TYR A 40 3.78 -10.95 -2.45
N LYS A 41 4.94 -10.70 -1.83
CA LYS A 41 5.08 -9.88 -0.61
C LYS A 41 4.56 -8.45 -0.81
N ASP A 42 4.86 -7.82 -1.96
CA ASP A 42 4.29 -6.52 -2.33
C ASP A 42 2.75 -6.54 -2.30
N GLY A 43 2.14 -7.59 -2.83
CA GLY A 43 0.70 -7.80 -2.78
C GLY A 43 0.14 -7.96 -1.36
N LEU A 44 0.90 -8.63 -0.47
CA LEU A 44 0.52 -8.78 0.93
C LEU A 44 0.45 -7.45 1.68
N ILE A 45 1.34 -6.50 1.36
CA ILE A 45 1.30 -5.15 1.95
C ILE A 45 0.04 -4.40 1.53
N GLU A 46 -0.36 -4.50 0.28
CA GLU A 46 -1.63 -3.90 -0.17
C GLU A 46 -2.84 -4.55 0.53
N LEU A 47 -2.78 -5.85 0.76
CA LEU A 47 -3.85 -6.59 1.41
C LEU A 47 -3.99 -6.21 2.90
N ILE A 48 -2.89 -6.16 3.67
CA ILE A 48 -2.94 -5.73 5.07
C ILE A 48 -3.35 -4.27 5.19
N LYS A 49 -2.96 -3.41 4.26
CA LYS A 49 -3.43 -2.03 4.17
C LYS A 49 -4.95 -1.97 4.03
N HIS A 50 -5.55 -2.79 3.17
CA HIS A 50 -7.02 -2.89 3.06
C HIS A 50 -7.65 -3.33 4.39
N GLY A 51 -6.97 -4.20 5.13
CA GLY A 51 -7.38 -4.59 6.48
C GLY A 51 -7.41 -3.40 7.43
N MET A 52 -6.35 -2.62 7.46
CA MET A 52 -6.22 -1.45 8.36
C MET A 52 -7.23 -0.35 8.06
N ILE A 53 -7.52 -0.08 6.80
CA ILE A 53 -8.42 1.03 6.42
C ILE A 53 -9.91 0.70 6.47
N ALA A 54 -10.29 -0.58 6.32
CA ALA A 54 -11.70 -0.90 6.11
C ALA A 54 -12.18 -2.31 6.51
N ASN A 55 -11.29 -3.25 6.90
CA ASN A 55 -11.72 -4.61 7.20
C ASN A 55 -10.84 -5.29 8.27
N GLU A 56 -11.26 -5.20 9.53
CA GLU A 56 -10.55 -5.79 10.66
C GLU A 56 -10.29 -7.30 10.53
N LYS A 57 -11.18 -8.05 9.85
CA LYS A 57 -11.00 -9.49 9.62
C LYS A 57 -9.75 -9.77 8.78
N ILE A 58 -9.50 -8.95 7.75
CA ILE A 58 -8.27 -9.06 6.93
C ILE A 58 -7.06 -8.81 7.83
N PHE A 59 -7.04 -7.68 8.55
CA PHE A 59 -5.94 -7.32 9.42
C PHE A 59 -5.62 -8.44 10.42
N ASN A 60 -6.63 -8.90 11.18
CA ASN A 60 -6.47 -9.95 12.17
C ASN A 60 -6.01 -11.28 11.55
N SER A 61 -6.52 -11.64 10.36
CA SER A 61 -6.07 -12.82 9.65
C SER A 61 -4.59 -12.74 9.26
N MET A 62 -4.13 -11.57 8.80
CA MET A 62 -2.75 -11.37 8.37
C MET A 62 -1.76 -11.42 9.53
N ILE A 63 -2.04 -10.76 10.65
CA ILE A 63 -1.12 -10.68 11.80
C ILE A 63 -1.06 -11.96 12.64
N THR A 64 -2.04 -12.86 12.51
CA THR A 64 -2.10 -14.12 13.29
C THR A 64 -1.52 -15.32 12.55
N LYS A 65 -1.40 -15.26 11.23
CA LYS A 65 -0.83 -16.35 10.42
C LYS A 65 0.69 -16.43 10.58
N THR A 66 1.20 -17.65 10.54
CA THR A 66 2.64 -17.96 10.59
C THR A 66 3.23 -18.27 9.22
N SER A 67 2.40 -18.32 8.17
CA SER A 67 2.81 -18.58 6.78
C SER A 67 2.46 -17.41 5.87
N PHE A 68 3.23 -17.24 4.80
CA PHE A 68 2.99 -16.21 3.78
C PHE A 68 1.74 -16.49 2.93
N ASN A 69 1.28 -17.75 2.88
CA ASN A 69 0.15 -18.12 2.04
C ASN A 69 -1.15 -17.57 2.62
N VAL A 70 -1.81 -16.75 1.84
CA VAL A 70 -3.10 -16.14 2.20
C VAL A 70 -4.23 -16.92 1.54
N ASP A 71 -5.28 -17.21 2.31
CA ASP A 71 -6.47 -17.88 1.77
C ASP A 71 -7.13 -16.97 0.73
N PHE A 72 -7.61 -17.61 -0.35
CA PHE A 72 -8.33 -16.88 -1.41
C PHE A 72 -9.48 -16.03 -0.89
N GLU A 73 -10.15 -16.48 0.18
CA GLU A 73 -11.23 -15.73 0.81
C GLU A 73 -10.76 -14.36 1.33
N ILE A 74 -9.58 -14.29 1.93
CA ILE A 74 -8.99 -13.03 2.42
C ILE A 74 -8.59 -12.12 1.25
N ILE A 75 -8.06 -12.71 0.17
CA ILE A 75 -7.76 -11.95 -1.06
C ILE A 75 -9.05 -11.38 -1.65
N ARG A 76 -10.11 -12.16 -1.71
CA ARG A 76 -11.42 -11.73 -2.18
C ARG A 76 -11.96 -10.57 -1.35
N GLU A 77 -11.91 -10.67 -0.03
CA GLU A 77 -12.31 -9.57 0.84
C GLU A 77 -11.49 -8.29 0.62
N GLY A 78 -10.18 -8.41 0.37
CA GLY A 78 -9.34 -7.25 0.01
C GLY A 78 -9.76 -6.62 -1.32
N ILE A 79 -10.14 -7.43 -2.30
CA ILE A 79 -10.71 -6.94 -3.57
C ILE A 79 -12.03 -6.21 -3.31
N ASP A 80 -12.90 -6.77 -2.48
CA ASP A 80 -14.22 -6.18 -2.15
C ASP A 80 -14.06 -4.84 -1.43
N VAL A 81 -13.10 -4.69 -0.51
CA VAL A 81 -12.74 -3.40 0.10
C VAL A 81 -12.43 -2.36 -0.96
N LYS A 82 -11.52 -2.70 -1.89
CA LYS A 82 -11.13 -1.78 -2.96
C LYS A 82 -12.30 -1.43 -3.88
N LEU A 83 -13.10 -2.42 -4.28
CA LEU A 83 -14.27 -2.21 -5.14
C LEU A 83 -15.28 -1.29 -4.47
N LYS A 84 -15.58 -1.50 -3.19
CA LYS A 84 -16.50 -0.66 -2.42
C LYS A 84 -16.01 0.80 -2.38
N ILE A 85 -14.75 1.03 -2.01
CA ILE A 85 -14.18 2.38 -1.93
C ILE A 85 -14.21 3.07 -3.31
N VAL A 86 -13.82 2.35 -4.37
CA VAL A 86 -13.80 2.89 -5.74
C VAL A 86 -15.22 3.19 -6.25
N SER A 87 -16.22 2.36 -5.90
CA SER A 87 -17.61 2.59 -6.32
C SER A 87 -18.24 3.81 -5.64
N GLU A 88 -17.81 4.11 -4.40
CA GLU A 88 -18.30 5.26 -3.63
C GLU A 88 -17.60 6.56 -4.03
N ASP A 89 -16.36 6.49 -4.50
CA ASP A 89 -15.56 7.67 -4.92
C ASP A 89 -14.67 7.34 -6.12
N PHE A 90 -15.26 7.28 -7.30
CA PHE A 90 -14.55 6.88 -8.51
C PHE A 90 -13.41 7.84 -8.91
N LEU A 91 -13.62 9.15 -8.76
CA LEU A 91 -12.67 10.20 -9.18
C LEU A 91 -11.64 10.59 -8.10
N GLU A 92 -11.68 9.93 -6.91
CA GLU A 92 -10.72 10.20 -5.81
C GLU A 92 -10.85 11.62 -5.22
N GLY A 93 -12.08 12.05 -5.04
CA GLY A 93 -12.35 13.34 -4.40
C GLY A 93 -12.12 13.34 -2.89
N ASP A 94 -12.43 12.21 -2.22
CA ASP A 94 -12.41 12.11 -0.76
C ASP A 94 -12.06 10.68 -0.29
N LYS A 95 -13.05 9.80 -0.17
CA LYS A 95 -12.94 8.48 0.48
C LYS A 95 -11.89 7.57 -0.17
N ARG A 96 -11.72 7.65 -1.48
CA ARG A 96 -10.73 6.84 -2.20
C ARG A 96 -9.28 7.18 -1.81
N LYS A 97 -9.03 8.34 -1.24
CA LYS A 97 -7.70 8.72 -0.70
C LYS A 97 -7.23 7.78 0.41
N LEU A 98 -8.15 7.10 1.11
CA LEU A 98 -7.80 6.06 2.07
C LEU A 98 -6.93 4.95 1.46
N LEU A 99 -7.10 4.64 0.17
CA LEU A 99 -6.26 3.67 -0.54
C LEU A 99 -4.81 4.13 -0.68
N ASN A 100 -4.52 5.41 -0.44
CA ASN A 100 -3.17 5.98 -0.45
C ASN A 100 -2.48 5.91 0.93
N PHE A 101 -3.08 5.27 1.94
CA PHE A 101 -2.44 5.04 3.23
C PHE A 101 -1.06 4.37 3.02
N GLY A 102 -0.02 4.94 3.59
CA GLY A 102 1.38 4.54 3.38
C GLY A 102 2.02 5.04 2.07
N HIS A 103 1.25 5.58 1.12
CA HIS A 103 1.79 5.92 -0.19
C HIS A 103 2.50 7.27 -0.24
N THR A 104 2.14 8.23 0.60
CA THR A 104 2.81 9.55 0.62
C THR A 104 4.30 9.39 0.98
N VAL A 105 4.58 8.71 2.07
CA VAL A 105 5.96 8.39 2.48
C VAL A 105 6.56 7.31 1.57
N GLY A 106 5.78 6.29 1.17
CA GLY A 106 6.22 5.23 0.26
C GLY A 106 6.76 5.77 -1.06
N HIS A 107 6.07 6.68 -1.73
CA HIS A 107 6.57 7.32 -2.96
C HIS A 107 7.84 8.14 -2.74
N LEU A 108 7.99 8.72 -1.55
CA LEU A 108 9.20 9.42 -1.18
C LEU A 108 10.37 8.44 -1.09
N VAL A 109 10.17 7.28 -0.43
CA VAL A 109 11.17 6.20 -0.34
C VAL A 109 11.53 5.66 -1.73
N GLU A 110 10.54 5.38 -2.59
CA GLU A 110 10.79 4.94 -3.97
C GLU A 110 11.69 5.92 -4.74
N LYS A 111 11.41 7.23 -4.64
CA LYS A 111 12.20 8.26 -5.34
C LYS A 111 13.59 8.40 -4.75
N ASP A 112 13.70 8.41 -3.41
CA ASP A 112 14.98 8.60 -2.72
C ASP A 112 15.91 7.40 -2.94
N SER A 113 15.38 6.17 -3.03
CA SER A 113 16.12 4.95 -3.37
C SER A 113 16.40 4.78 -4.87
N ASN A 114 16.05 5.76 -5.73
CA ASN A 114 16.10 5.63 -7.18
C ASN A 114 15.34 4.39 -7.71
N TYR A 115 14.23 4.01 -7.06
CA TYR A 115 13.39 2.85 -7.38
C TYR A 115 14.09 1.48 -7.23
N GLU A 116 15.13 1.41 -6.40
CA GLU A 116 15.77 0.13 -6.04
C GLU A 116 14.92 -0.68 -5.05
N ILE A 117 14.12 -0.01 -4.23
CA ILE A 117 13.16 -0.62 -3.31
C ILE A 117 11.86 -0.89 -4.06
N THR A 118 11.26 -2.08 -3.86
CA THR A 118 9.98 -2.44 -4.48
C THR A 118 8.85 -1.54 -3.99
N HIS A 119 7.77 -1.45 -4.78
CA HIS A 119 6.61 -0.63 -4.40
C HIS A 119 6.00 -1.06 -3.06
N GLY A 120 5.77 -2.36 -2.86
CA GLY A 120 5.19 -2.86 -1.61
C GLY A 120 6.08 -2.62 -0.41
N GLN A 121 7.39 -2.80 -0.54
CA GLN A 121 8.32 -2.49 0.55
C GLN A 121 8.32 -0.99 0.88
N ALA A 122 8.32 -0.12 -0.13
CA ALA A 122 8.22 1.32 0.08
C ALA A 122 6.91 1.72 0.77
N VAL A 123 5.79 1.11 0.38
CA VAL A 123 4.48 1.31 1.04
C VAL A 123 4.49 0.75 2.47
N ALA A 124 5.15 -0.39 2.72
CA ALA A 124 5.29 -0.93 4.08
C ALA A 124 6.00 0.05 5.02
N ILE A 125 7.11 0.64 4.57
CA ILE A 125 7.82 1.70 5.29
C ILE A 125 6.89 2.90 5.50
N GLY A 126 6.17 3.32 4.45
CA GLY A 126 5.22 4.43 4.52
C GLY A 126 4.13 4.23 5.54
N ILE A 127 3.51 3.05 5.59
CA ILE A 127 2.50 2.68 6.59
C ILE A 127 3.09 2.79 8.00
N TYR A 128 4.30 2.28 8.23
CA TYR A 128 4.95 2.38 9.54
C TYR A 128 5.08 3.83 10.01
N TYR A 129 5.60 4.73 9.17
CA TYR A 129 5.73 6.15 9.54
C TYR A 129 4.37 6.83 9.75
N GLU A 130 3.38 6.53 8.93
CA GLU A 130 2.03 7.08 9.08
C GLU A 130 1.33 6.55 10.35
N LEU A 131 1.59 5.30 10.77
CA LEU A 131 1.14 4.77 12.07
C LEU A 131 1.80 5.50 13.25
N LEU A 132 3.11 5.82 13.16
CA LEU A 132 3.79 6.62 14.20
C LEU A 132 3.17 8.02 14.30
N ILE A 133 2.90 8.67 13.18
CA ILE A 133 2.21 9.97 13.16
C ILE A 133 0.81 9.85 13.78
N SER A 134 0.06 8.80 13.42
CA SER A 134 -1.27 8.55 13.96
C SER A 134 -1.25 8.32 15.48
N LYS A 135 -0.21 7.67 15.99
CA LYS A 135 -0.01 7.51 17.44
C LYS A 135 0.19 8.87 18.12
N GLU A 136 1.08 9.70 17.59
CA GLU A 136 1.39 11.01 18.16
C GLU A 136 0.23 12.00 18.05
N GLN A 137 -0.48 12.02 16.93
CA GLN A 137 -1.52 13.02 16.65
C GLN A 137 -2.92 12.59 17.12
N LEU A 138 -3.22 11.30 17.07
CA LEU A 138 -4.56 10.77 17.26
C LEU A 138 -4.66 9.75 18.41
N GLY A 139 -3.53 9.40 19.05
CA GLY A 139 -3.51 8.43 20.13
C GLY A 139 -3.74 6.99 19.68
N LEU A 140 -3.30 6.62 18.47
CA LEU A 140 -3.41 5.23 17.99
C LEU A 140 -2.75 4.27 19.01
N PRO A 141 -3.42 3.18 19.43
CA PRO A 141 -2.85 2.20 20.34
C PRO A 141 -1.55 1.60 19.81
N LYS A 142 -0.54 1.51 20.69
CA LYS A 142 0.78 0.97 20.32
C LYS A 142 0.69 -0.48 19.82
N GLU A 143 -0.25 -1.24 20.33
CA GLU A 143 -0.49 -2.64 20.00
C GLU A 143 -0.75 -2.86 18.51
N ILE A 144 -1.36 -1.89 17.84
CA ILE A 144 -1.58 -1.93 16.38
C ILE A 144 -0.24 -1.85 15.65
N ILE A 145 0.64 -0.93 16.08
CA ILE A 145 1.98 -0.78 15.51
C ILE A 145 2.80 -2.04 15.75
N ASP A 146 2.83 -2.53 17.01
CA ASP A 146 3.57 -3.73 17.37
C ASP A 146 3.11 -4.96 16.55
N SER A 147 1.79 -5.09 16.32
CA SER A 147 1.21 -6.15 15.50
C SER A 147 1.64 -6.04 14.04
N TYR A 148 1.66 -4.82 13.50
CA TYR A 148 2.12 -4.56 12.15
C TYR A 148 3.61 -4.87 11.98
N LEU A 149 4.45 -4.42 12.90
CA LEU A 149 5.90 -4.70 12.88
C LEU A 149 6.18 -6.20 13.00
N LYS A 150 5.45 -6.90 13.86
CA LYS A 150 5.55 -8.36 13.95
C LYS A 150 5.22 -9.01 12.60
N TYR A 151 4.19 -8.54 11.91
CA TYR A 151 3.84 -9.04 10.60
C TYR A 151 4.93 -8.75 9.56
N LEU A 152 5.49 -7.54 9.50
CA LEU A 152 6.59 -7.21 8.59
C LEU A 152 7.81 -8.11 8.82
N ASN A 153 8.19 -8.34 10.09
CA ASN A 153 9.27 -9.26 10.43
C ASN A 153 8.99 -10.70 9.95
N GLN A 154 7.73 -11.15 9.99
CA GLN A 154 7.34 -12.49 9.51
C GLN A 154 7.51 -12.64 8.00
N ILE A 155 7.24 -11.58 7.24
CA ILE A 155 7.43 -11.56 5.78
C ILE A 155 8.82 -11.07 5.36
N GLU A 156 9.72 -10.84 6.33
CA GLU A 156 11.09 -10.37 6.11
C GLU A 156 11.15 -9.03 5.35
N TYR A 157 10.24 -8.10 5.70
CA TYR A 157 10.26 -6.74 5.18
C TYR A 157 10.84 -5.77 6.20
N GLU A 158 11.80 -4.97 5.75
CA GLU A 158 12.32 -3.85 6.54
C GLU A 158 11.27 -2.72 6.59
N TYR A 159 11.22 -2.02 7.71
CA TYR A 159 10.28 -0.94 7.96
C TYR A 159 10.96 0.38 8.35
N GLU A 160 12.26 0.34 8.62
CA GLU A 160 13.06 1.55 8.84
C GLU A 160 13.80 1.91 7.55
N TYR A 161 13.88 3.20 7.27
CA TYR A 161 14.56 3.68 6.08
C TYR A 161 15.41 4.90 6.40
N ASN A 162 16.68 4.83 6.02
CA ASN A 162 17.62 5.95 6.14
C ASN A 162 17.62 6.73 4.82
N PHE A 163 16.94 7.88 4.82
CA PHE A 163 16.85 8.71 3.64
C PHE A 163 18.23 9.19 3.16
N LEU A 164 18.51 9.02 1.88
CA LEU A 164 19.72 9.47 1.21
C LEU A 164 19.71 10.98 0.98
N SER A 165 18.52 11.55 0.79
CA SER A 165 18.31 12.97 0.56
C SER A 165 18.25 13.75 1.88
N ASN A 166 18.70 15.01 1.85
CA ASN A 166 18.54 15.90 3.00
C ASN A 166 17.06 16.32 3.18
N SER A 167 16.73 16.89 4.35
CA SER A 167 15.35 17.27 4.70
C SER A 167 14.72 18.29 3.73
N GLU A 168 15.49 19.21 3.17
CA GLU A 168 14.98 20.20 2.21
C GLU A 168 14.53 19.54 0.91
N LYS A 169 15.36 18.64 0.37
CA LYS A 169 15.02 17.86 -0.84
C LYS A 169 13.82 16.94 -0.59
N LEU A 170 13.72 16.31 0.58
CA LEU A 170 12.58 15.48 0.95
C LEU A 170 11.28 16.30 0.99
N ILE A 171 11.31 17.50 1.56
CA ILE A 171 10.15 18.42 1.58
C ILE A 171 9.77 18.85 0.15
N GLU A 172 10.73 19.11 -0.72
CA GLU A 172 10.48 19.42 -2.12
C GLU A 172 9.81 18.24 -2.84
N MET A 173 10.31 17.03 -2.64
CA MET A 173 9.74 15.81 -3.22
C MET A 173 8.29 15.58 -2.74
N LEU A 174 7.98 15.83 -1.46
CA LEU A 174 6.62 15.75 -0.91
C LEU A 174 5.67 16.78 -1.55
N LYS A 175 6.13 18.02 -1.80
CA LYS A 175 5.30 19.04 -2.45
C LYS A 175 4.89 18.69 -3.87
N HIS A 176 5.65 17.83 -4.54
CA HIS A 176 5.35 17.33 -5.88
C HIS A 176 4.52 16.05 -5.90
N ASP A 177 4.28 15.43 -4.74
CA ASP A 177 3.32 14.32 -4.65
C ASP A 177 1.89 14.88 -4.73
N LYS A 178 1.09 14.32 -5.62
CA LYS A 178 -0.29 14.78 -5.88
C LYS A 178 -1.32 14.22 -4.88
N LYS A 179 -0.88 13.53 -3.86
CA LYS A 179 -1.74 12.81 -2.91
C LYS A 179 -1.92 13.55 -1.61
#